data_7ec51c18bc415b04052e8926df06ff02
#
_entry.id   7ec51c18bc415b04052e8926df06ff02
#
_cell.length_a   1.000
_cell.length_b   1.000
_cell.length_c   1.000
_cell.angle_alpha   90.00
_cell.angle_beta   90.00
_cell.angle_gamma   90.00
#
_symmetry.space_group_name_H-M   'P 1'
#
loop_
_entity.id
_entity.type
_entity.pdbx_description
1 polymer ?
#
loop_
_entity_poly.entity_id
_entity_poly.type
_entity_poly.pdbx_seq_one_letter_code
_entity_poly.pdbx_strand_id
1 'polypeptide(L)'
;LRAAGLSVKSIPVAAAFRRQDAICNTCQVYAGQLGYGPNPKLQQRIRDADLIIAVGPRLGEATTDGYTLVTPDHPGQTLVHVHPDPNELGRVYHADLPICADMGEFAEMVDEWIDPELIRFSCGDDAHSEWLEWSEPKPREGVKLDLGPCVGAMRERLPDNTIVCNGAGNFSGWWHRYWRYGPMPTQLAPTSGTMGYGLPAAVAAAIRFRDRPVVCVAGDGDFLM
;
A
#
# COMPACT_ATOMS: atom_id res chain seq x y z
N LEU A 1 -3.51 -14.45 -2.14
CA LEU A 1 -2.10 -14.88 -1.95
C LEU A 1 -1.87 -15.74 -0.70
N ARG A 2 -2.76 -15.71 0.30
CA ARG A 2 -2.71 -16.63 1.44
C ARG A 2 -3.28 -18.02 1.13
N ALA A 3 -4.11 -18.15 0.12
CA ALA A 3 -4.79 -19.41 -0.22
C ALA A 3 -3.83 -20.45 -0.83
N ALA A 4 -2.84 -20.00 -1.60
CA ALA A 4 -1.93 -20.87 -2.34
C ALA A 4 -0.91 -21.67 -1.51
N GLY A 5 -0.90 -21.58 -0.17
CA GLY A 5 0.09 -22.29 0.65
C GLY A 5 1.55 -21.95 0.27
N LEU A 6 1.71 -21.05 -0.67
CA LEU A 6 2.98 -20.55 -1.17
C LEU A 6 3.71 -19.90 0.00
N SER A 7 4.80 -20.51 0.39
CA SER A 7 5.85 -19.81 1.11
C SER A 7 6.44 -18.77 0.16
N VAL A 8 5.66 -17.71 -0.10
CA VAL A 8 6.07 -16.55 -0.92
C VAL A 8 7.06 -15.71 -0.10
N LYS A 9 8.00 -16.37 0.57
CA LYS A 9 9.06 -15.74 1.36
C LYS A 9 10.01 -14.89 0.51
N SER A 10 9.75 -14.75 -0.78
CA SER A 10 10.77 -14.28 -1.69
C SER A 10 10.36 -13.14 -2.62
N ILE A 11 9.06 -12.85 -2.82
CA ILE A 11 8.64 -11.71 -3.66
C ILE A 11 8.16 -10.59 -2.75
N PRO A 12 8.87 -9.44 -2.70
CA PRO A 12 8.40 -8.30 -1.93
C PRO A 12 7.13 -7.69 -2.54
N VAL A 13 6.16 -7.36 -1.69
CA VAL A 13 4.88 -6.78 -2.11
C VAL A 13 4.79 -5.35 -1.59
N ALA A 14 4.67 -4.40 -2.52
CA ALA A 14 4.40 -3.01 -2.23
C ALA A 14 2.92 -2.70 -2.39
N ALA A 15 2.35 -1.95 -1.45
CA ALA A 15 0.99 -1.44 -1.58
C ALA A 15 0.96 -0.16 -2.40
N ALA A 16 0.00 -0.02 -3.30
CA ALA A 16 -0.24 1.21 -4.03
C ALA A 16 -0.72 2.34 -3.09
N PHE A 17 -0.67 3.57 -3.57
CA PHE A 17 -1.06 4.77 -2.83
C PHE A 17 -2.42 4.62 -2.15
N ARG A 18 -2.44 4.77 -0.82
CA ARG A 18 -3.63 4.70 0.02
C ARG A 18 -4.42 3.38 -0.08
N ARG A 19 -3.69 2.29 -0.28
CA ARG A 19 -4.20 0.91 -0.28
C ARG A 19 -3.28 -0.02 0.53
N GLN A 20 -2.78 0.48 1.66
CA GLN A 20 -1.82 -0.26 2.47
C GLN A 20 -2.44 -1.49 3.15
N ASP A 21 -3.76 -1.49 3.33
CA ASP A 21 -4.51 -2.63 3.86
C ASP A 21 -4.85 -3.71 2.83
N ALA A 22 -4.49 -3.52 1.56
CA ALA A 22 -4.62 -4.57 0.54
C ALA A 22 -3.84 -5.84 0.89
N ILE A 23 -2.80 -5.70 1.71
CA ILE A 23 -2.05 -6.79 2.32
C ILE A 23 -1.77 -6.47 3.78
N CYS A 24 -1.89 -7.46 4.67
CA CYS A 24 -1.55 -7.29 6.08
C CYS A 24 -0.09 -6.84 6.23
N ASN A 25 0.14 -5.70 6.88
CA ASN A 25 1.48 -5.13 7.01
C ASN A 25 2.42 -5.96 7.91
N THR A 26 1.89 -6.89 8.70
CA THR A 26 2.70 -7.85 9.48
C THR A 26 3.13 -9.08 8.67
N CYS A 27 2.70 -9.21 7.42
CA CYS A 27 3.15 -10.28 6.54
C CYS A 27 4.60 -10.05 6.11
N GLN A 28 5.43 -11.08 6.16
CA GLN A 28 6.87 -11.02 5.83
C GLN A 28 7.18 -10.53 4.41
N VAL A 29 6.22 -10.63 3.49
CA VAL A 29 6.39 -10.15 2.11
C VAL A 29 6.06 -8.67 1.95
N TYR A 30 5.44 -8.02 2.94
CA TYR A 30 5.09 -6.61 2.86
C TYR A 30 6.36 -5.75 2.91
N ALA A 31 6.60 -4.98 1.86
CA ALA A 31 7.79 -4.15 1.69
C ALA A 31 7.53 -2.64 1.91
N GLY A 32 6.28 -2.27 2.14
CA GLY A 32 5.89 -0.87 2.35
C GLY A 32 4.87 -0.36 1.35
N GLN A 33 4.66 0.94 1.37
CA GLN A 33 3.72 1.63 0.50
C GLN A 33 4.44 2.47 -0.56
N LEU A 34 3.80 2.59 -1.71
CA LEU A 34 4.12 3.56 -2.74
C LEU A 34 3.19 4.77 -2.62
N GLY A 35 3.63 5.92 -3.08
CA GLY A 35 2.92 7.17 -2.98
C GLY A 35 3.80 8.26 -2.42
N TYR A 36 3.24 9.20 -1.66
CA TYR A 36 4.01 10.31 -1.11
C TYR A 36 4.85 9.85 0.10
N GLY A 37 6.18 10.07 0.01
CA GLY A 37 7.14 9.73 1.06
C GLY A 37 7.33 8.24 1.30
N PRO A 38 7.50 7.41 0.26
CA PRO A 38 7.78 5.99 0.41
C PRO A 38 9.21 5.77 0.93
N ASN A 39 9.50 4.53 1.33
CA ASN A 39 10.87 4.15 1.67
C ASN A 39 11.77 4.26 0.43
N PRO A 40 12.87 5.04 0.46
CA PRO A 40 13.80 5.14 -0.67
C PRO A 40 14.40 3.79 -1.10
N LYS A 41 14.61 2.88 -0.16
CA LYS A 41 15.09 1.53 -0.47
C LYS A 41 14.04 0.73 -1.28
N LEU A 42 12.75 0.89 -0.96
CA LEU A 42 11.67 0.29 -1.74
C LEU A 42 11.61 0.86 -3.15
N GLN A 43 11.74 2.19 -3.31
CA GLN A 43 11.81 2.80 -4.64
C GLN A 43 12.98 2.26 -5.45
N GLN A 44 14.15 2.11 -4.83
CA GLN A 44 15.32 1.54 -5.51
C GLN A 44 15.10 0.09 -5.92
N ARG A 45 14.48 -0.73 -5.06
CA ARG A 45 14.12 -2.13 -5.40
C ARG A 45 13.20 -2.21 -6.63
N ILE A 46 12.27 -1.27 -6.76
CA ILE A 46 11.38 -1.24 -7.94
C ILE A 46 12.15 -0.85 -9.19
N ARG A 47 13.08 0.12 -9.10
CA ARG A 47 13.92 0.51 -10.24
C ARG A 47 14.85 -0.62 -10.69
N ASP A 48 15.34 -1.42 -9.75
CA ASP A 48 16.28 -2.51 -9.99
C ASP A 48 15.59 -3.86 -10.30
N ALA A 49 14.25 -3.90 -10.22
CA ALA A 49 13.50 -5.12 -10.53
C ALA A 49 13.61 -5.48 -12.02
N ASP A 50 13.68 -6.75 -12.33
CA ASP A 50 13.59 -7.30 -13.70
C ASP A 50 12.14 -7.54 -14.13
N LEU A 51 11.24 -7.79 -13.14
CA LEU A 51 9.82 -8.03 -13.33
C LEU A 51 8.99 -7.24 -12.32
N ILE A 52 7.97 -6.55 -12.80
CA ILE A 52 6.94 -5.90 -12.00
C ILE A 52 5.59 -6.54 -12.31
N ILE A 53 4.91 -7.05 -11.29
CA ILE A 53 3.55 -7.57 -11.40
C ILE A 53 2.61 -6.61 -10.66
N ALA A 54 1.89 -5.78 -11.40
CA ALA A 54 0.95 -4.82 -10.88
C ALA A 54 -0.47 -5.40 -10.88
N VAL A 55 -1.00 -5.73 -9.70
CA VAL A 55 -2.32 -6.36 -9.56
C VAL A 55 -3.31 -5.36 -8.97
N GLY A 56 -4.18 -4.81 -9.80
CA GLY A 56 -5.25 -3.89 -9.46
C GLY A 56 -4.91 -2.40 -9.37
N PRO A 57 -3.66 -1.92 -9.29
CA PRO A 57 -3.39 -0.50 -9.27
C PRO A 57 -3.49 0.12 -10.68
N ARG A 58 -3.88 1.39 -10.74
CA ARG A 58 -3.86 2.18 -11.98
C ARG A 58 -2.46 2.58 -12.45
N LEU A 59 -1.44 2.42 -11.61
CA LEU A 59 -0.10 2.95 -11.83
C LEU A 59 -0.10 4.46 -12.11
N GLY A 60 -0.96 5.19 -11.37
CA GLY A 60 -1.10 6.64 -11.50
C GLY A 60 0.05 7.41 -10.84
N GLU A 61 0.04 8.72 -11.03
CA GLU A 61 1.07 9.69 -10.61
C GLU A 61 1.57 9.46 -9.17
N ALA A 62 0.66 9.38 -8.18
CA ALA A 62 1.05 9.23 -6.79
C ALA A 62 1.76 7.90 -6.50
N THR A 63 1.31 6.79 -7.11
CA THR A 63 1.91 5.46 -6.90
C THR A 63 3.29 5.36 -7.54
N THR A 64 3.53 6.07 -8.63
CA THR A 64 4.72 5.94 -9.47
C THR A 64 5.68 7.13 -9.38
N ASP A 65 5.56 7.92 -8.30
CA ASP A 65 6.42 9.09 -8.03
C ASP A 65 6.47 10.06 -9.23
N GLY A 66 5.31 10.52 -9.66
CA GLY A 66 5.22 11.42 -10.81
C GLY A 66 5.61 10.76 -12.13
N TYR A 67 5.33 9.45 -12.28
CA TYR A 67 5.72 8.66 -13.46
C TYR A 67 7.24 8.51 -13.66
N THR A 68 8.02 8.66 -12.57
CA THR A 68 9.50 8.56 -12.61
C THR A 68 10.02 7.25 -12.02
N LEU A 69 9.20 6.53 -11.25
CA LEU A 69 9.60 5.29 -10.60
C LEU A 69 9.81 4.16 -11.63
N VAL A 70 8.97 4.12 -12.65
CA VAL A 70 9.05 3.22 -13.81
C VAL A 70 8.85 4.09 -15.05
N THR A 71 9.58 3.84 -16.13
CA THR A 71 9.46 4.62 -17.37
C THR A 71 8.20 4.20 -18.14
N PRO A 72 7.28 5.13 -18.49
CA PRO A 72 6.00 4.78 -19.11
C PRO A 72 6.10 4.07 -20.45
N ASP A 73 6.90 4.60 -21.39
CA ASP A 73 6.94 4.10 -22.77
C ASP A 73 7.65 2.76 -22.91
N HIS A 74 8.79 2.62 -22.24
CA HIS A 74 9.61 1.41 -22.25
C HIS A 74 10.15 1.19 -20.84
N PRO A 75 9.38 0.52 -19.95
CA PRO A 75 9.91 0.08 -18.66
C PRO A 75 11.19 -0.73 -18.91
N GLY A 76 12.24 -0.47 -18.14
CA GLY A 76 13.44 -1.31 -18.17
C GLY A 76 13.15 -2.73 -17.63
N GLN A 77 12.00 -2.86 -16.97
CA GLN A 77 11.47 -4.09 -16.38
C GLN A 77 10.41 -4.70 -17.27
N THR A 78 10.26 -6.01 -17.23
CA THR A 78 9.06 -6.69 -17.73
C THR A 78 7.87 -6.29 -16.86
N LEU A 79 6.81 -5.76 -17.46
CA LEU A 79 5.62 -5.31 -16.76
C LEU A 79 4.42 -6.22 -17.06
N VAL A 80 3.92 -6.89 -16.03
CA VAL A 80 2.61 -7.55 -16.03
C VAL A 80 1.62 -6.62 -15.35
N HIS A 81 0.57 -6.20 -16.04
CA HIS A 81 -0.44 -5.29 -15.50
C HIS A 81 -1.83 -5.93 -15.53
N VAL A 82 -2.38 -6.20 -14.36
CA VAL A 82 -3.71 -6.80 -14.17
C VAL A 82 -4.65 -5.72 -13.67
N HIS A 83 -5.75 -5.48 -14.39
CA HIS A 83 -6.75 -4.49 -14.00
C HIS A 83 -8.14 -4.88 -14.54
N PRO A 84 -9.25 -4.65 -13.76
CA PRO A 84 -10.60 -5.02 -14.21
C PRO A 84 -11.15 -4.11 -15.31
N ASP A 85 -10.70 -2.87 -15.38
CA ASP A 85 -11.09 -1.93 -16.45
C ASP A 85 -10.08 -2.00 -17.59
N PRO A 86 -10.50 -2.45 -18.81
CA PRO A 86 -9.62 -2.53 -19.96
C PRO A 86 -9.08 -1.16 -20.42
N ASN A 87 -9.77 -0.06 -20.09
CA ASN A 87 -9.32 1.29 -20.46
C ASN A 87 -8.14 1.80 -19.60
N GLU A 88 -7.86 1.15 -18.47
CA GLU A 88 -6.67 1.48 -17.67
C GLU A 88 -5.42 0.75 -18.18
N LEU A 89 -5.59 -0.38 -18.86
CA LEU A 89 -4.48 -1.12 -19.44
C LEU A 89 -3.91 -0.38 -20.66
N GLY A 90 -2.61 -0.09 -20.62
CA GLY A 90 -1.95 0.68 -21.69
C GLY A 90 -2.23 2.19 -21.67
N ARG A 91 -2.95 2.70 -20.66
CA ARG A 91 -3.28 4.13 -20.58
C ARG A 91 -2.05 5.02 -20.35
N VAL A 92 -1.12 4.58 -19.53
CA VAL A 92 0.13 5.29 -19.21
C VAL A 92 1.32 4.38 -19.51
N TYR A 93 1.30 3.16 -19.03
CA TYR A 93 2.40 2.21 -19.14
C TYR A 93 2.13 1.18 -20.20
N HIS A 94 3.12 0.99 -21.08
CA HIS A 94 3.12 -0.13 -22.01
C HIS A 94 3.49 -1.40 -21.25
N ALA A 95 2.48 -2.24 -20.94
CA ALA A 95 2.71 -3.52 -20.28
C ALA A 95 3.08 -4.60 -21.31
N ASP A 96 4.07 -5.43 -21.00
CA ASP A 96 4.42 -6.61 -21.80
C ASP A 96 3.30 -7.65 -21.77
N LEU A 97 2.63 -7.77 -20.61
CA LEU A 97 1.47 -8.65 -20.46
C LEU A 97 0.34 -7.90 -19.75
N PRO A 98 -0.58 -7.26 -20.50
CA PRO A 98 -1.81 -6.70 -19.96
C PRO A 98 -2.85 -7.80 -19.76
N ILE A 99 -3.45 -7.87 -18.57
CA ILE A 99 -4.48 -8.86 -18.22
C ILE A 99 -5.72 -8.12 -17.73
N CYS A 100 -6.83 -8.24 -18.47
CA CYS A 100 -8.12 -7.70 -18.05
C CYS A 100 -8.87 -8.78 -17.26
N ALA A 101 -8.90 -8.64 -15.93
CA ALA A 101 -9.57 -9.59 -15.04
C ALA A 101 -9.97 -8.91 -13.74
N ASP A 102 -11.02 -9.43 -13.09
CA ASP A 102 -11.30 -9.13 -11.68
C ASP A 102 -10.17 -9.69 -10.80
N MET A 103 -9.89 -8.98 -9.70
CA MET A 103 -8.77 -9.38 -8.83
C MET A 103 -9.00 -10.70 -8.11
N GLY A 104 -10.27 -11.02 -7.79
CA GLY A 104 -10.63 -12.31 -7.20
C GLY A 104 -10.45 -13.45 -8.18
N GLU A 105 -11.01 -13.31 -9.39
CA GLU A 105 -10.86 -14.30 -10.48
C GLU A 105 -9.39 -14.52 -10.85
N PHE A 106 -8.61 -13.45 -10.93
CA PHE A 106 -7.18 -13.55 -11.18
C PHE A 106 -6.46 -14.31 -10.06
N ALA A 107 -6.79 -14.04 -8.80
CA ALA A 107 -6.17 -14.73 -7.68
C ALA A 107 -6.52 -16.22 -7.64
N GLU A 108 -7.76 -16.60 -7.95
CA GLU A 108 -8.21 -17.99 -8.05
C GLU A 108 -7.48 -18.73 -9.17
N MET A 109 -7.37 -18.10 -10.35
CA MET A 109 -6.63 -18.67 -11.49
C MET A 109 -5.15 -18.87 -11.17
N VAL A 110 -4.51 -17.90 -10.51
CA VAL A 110 -3.10 -18.00 -10.11
C VAL A 110 -2.91 -19.13 -9.10
N ASP A 111 -3.84 -19.29 -8.14
CA ASP A 111 -3.79 -20.36 -7.12
C ASP A 111 -3.90 -21.76 -7.76
N GLU A 112 -4.72 -21.90 -8.80
CA GLU A 112 -4.91 -23.14 -9.54
C GLU A 112 -3.71 -23.51 -10.44
N TRP A 113 -3.07 -22.52 -11.07
CA TRP A 113 -2.09 -22.74 -12.14
C TRP A 113 -0.63 -22.69 -11.68
N ILE A 114 -0.36 -22.05 -10.53
CA ILE A 114 1.00 -21.94 -10.04
C ILE A 114 1.35 -23.16 -9.19
N ASP A 115 2.30 -23.96 -9.69
CA ASP A 115 2.95 -24.98 -8.87
C ASP A 115 3.94 -24.32 -7.89
N PRO A 116 3.68 -24.40 -6.57
CA PRO A 116 4.54 -23.81 -5.56
C PRO A 116 6.00 -24.30 -5.61
N GLU A 117 6.24 -25.52 -6.13
CA GLU A 117 7.59 -26.08 -6.21
C GLU A 117 8.43 -25.47 -7.33
N LEU A 118 7.78 -24.86 -8.35
CA LEU A 118 8.45 -24.21 -9.46
C LEU A 118 8.93 -22.79 -9.10
N ILE A 119 8.42 -22.18 -8.02
CA ILE A 119 8.78 -20.82 -7.62
C ILE A 119 10.02 -20.85 -6.73
N ARG A 120 11.18 -20.60 -7.32
CA ARG A 120 12.46 -20.43 -6.63
C ARG A 120 12.94 -19.00 -6.73
N PHE A 121 12.46 -18.15 -5.86
CA PHE A 121 12.96 -16.77 -5.75
C PHE A 121 13.65 -16.55 -4.39
N SER A 122 14.66 -15.71 -4.35
CA SER A 122 15.49 -15.50 -3.15
C SER A 122 15.73 -14.01 -2.85
N CYS A 123 14.71 -13.16 -2.75
CA CYS A 123 14.92 -11.71 -2.59
C CYS A 123 14.06 -11.00 -1.56
N GLY A 124 13.23 -11.69 -0.74
CA GLY A 124 12.17 -11.03 0.02
C GLY A 124 12.50 -10.63 1.47
N ASP A 125 13.42 -11.31 2.11
CA ASP A 125 13.60 -11.21 3.57
C ASP A 125 14.12 -9.82 4.01
N ASP A 126 14.95 -9.15 3.20
CA ASP A 126 15.49 -7.83 3.52
C ASP A 126 14.45 -6.70 3.35
N ALA A 127 13.53 -6.82 2.40
CA ALA A 127 12.58 -5.75 2.08
C ALA A 127 11.61 -5.48 3.23
N HIS A 128 11.12 -6.52 3.90
CA HIS A 128 10.27 -6.38 5.08
C HIS A 128 11.04 -5.77 6.26
N SER A 129 12.27 -6.22 6.50
CA SER A 129 13.13 -5.68 7.55
C SER A 129 13.44 -4.19 7.32
N GLU A 130 13.73 -3.81 6.09
CA GLU A 130 13.94 -2.41 5.70
C GLU A 130 12.68 -1.53 5.88
N TRP A 131 11.50 -2.09 5.61
CA TRP A 131 10.26 -1.42 5.91
C TRP A 131 10.02 -1.28 7.42
N LEU A 132 10.27 -2.31 8.21
CA LEU A 132 10.17 -2.26 9.68
C LEU A 132 11.06 -1.16 10.25
N GLU A 133 12.32 -1.08 9.82
CA GLU A 133 13.26 -0.02 10.24
C GLU A 133 12.76 1.37 9.83
N TRP A 134 12.26 1.52 8.59
CA TRP A 134 11.73 2.78 8.06
C TRP A 134 10.46 3.24 8.76
N SER A 135 9.59 2.32 9.12
CA SER A 135 8.30 2.58 9.76
C SER A 135 8.37 2.68 11.28
N GLU A 136 9.57 2.53 11.90
CA GLU A 136 9.71 2.71 13.34
C GLU A 136 9.92 4.18 13.68
N PRO A 137 9.03 4.79 14.52
CA PRO A 137 9.14 6.19 14.89
C PRO A 137 10.40 6.42 15.74
N LYS A 138 11.28 7.33 15.28
CA LYS A 138 12.44 7.78 16.04
C LYS A 138 12.18 9.21 16.50
N PRO A 139 12.27 9.52 17.82
CA PRO A 139 12.11 10.89 18.32
C PRO A 139 13.10 11.85 17.66
N ARG A 140 12.64 13.05 17.30
CA ARG A 140 13.46 14.11 16.73
C ARG A 140 13.74 15.17 17.79
N GLU A 141 15.01 15.47 17.99
CA GLU A 141 15.43 16.51 18.93
C GLU A 141 14.95 17.91 18.47
N GLY A 142 14.62 18.76 19.43
CA GLY A 142 14.21 20.15 19.18
C GLY A 142 12.79 20.33 18.61
N VAL A 143 12.01 19.27 18.43
CA VAL A 143 10.63 19.35 17.96
C VAL A 143 9.67 19.31 19.14
N LYS A 144 8.81 20.35 19.29
CA LYS A 144 7.86 20.44 20.42
C LYS A 144 6.82 19.30 20.39
N LEU A 145 6.35 18.91 19.21
CA LEU A 145 5.41 17.81 19.00
C LEU A 145 5.87 17.02 17.78
N ASP A 146 6.27 15.76 17.97
CA ASP A 146 6.61 14.85 16.90
C ASP A 146 5.46 13.87 16.66
N LEU A 147 4.83 13.94 15.50
CA LEU A 147 3.69 13.10 15.16
C LEU A 147 4.10 11.61 14.94
N GLY A 148 5.35 11.33 14.62
CA GLY A 148 5.82 9.95 14.48
C GLY A 148 5.65 9.14 15.77
N PRO A 149 6.27 9.54 16.91
CA PRO A 149 6.03 8.92 18.20
C PRO A 149 4.56 8.92 18.65
N CYS A 150 3.78 9.96 18.29
CA CYS A 150 2.35 9.98 18.59
C CYS A 150 1.61 8.83 17.87
N VAL A 151 1.85 8.62 16.59
CA VAL A 151 1.26 7.51 15.83
C VAL A 151 1.75 6.17 16.39
N GLY A 152 3.04 6.04 16.74
CA GLY A 152 3.58 4.86 17.39
C GLY A 152 2.85 4.51 18.69
N ALA A 153 2.66 5.50 19.57
CA ALA A 153 1.95 5.33 20.83
C ALA A 153 0.47 4.95 20.66
N MET A 154 -0.18 5.42 19.60
CA MET A 154 -1.55 5.00 19.25
C MET A 154 -1.57 3.57 18.72
N ARG A 155 -0.61 3.19 17.90
CA ARG A 155 -0.44 1.82 17.38
C ARG A 155 -0.29 0.78 18.49
N GLU A 156 0.41 1.12 19.56
CA GLU A 156 0.60 0.24 20.72
C GLU A 156 -0.68 0.06 21.57
N ARG A 157 -1.62 1.00 21.50
CA ARG A 157 -2.83 1.02 22.36
C ARG A 157 -4.09 0.59 21.64
N LEU A 158 -4.10 0.66 20.33
CA LEU A 158 -5.27 0.33 19.50
C LEU A 158 -5.10 -1.07 18.91
N PRO A 159 -6.16 -1.85 18.78
CA PRO A 159 -6.09 -3.19 18.20
C PRO A 159 -5.81 -3.15 16.68
N ASP A 160 -5.25 -4.23 16.15
CA ASP A 160 -4.85 -4.35 14.74
C ASP A 160 -6.01 -4.23 13.73
N ASN A 161 -7.26 -4.45 14.20
CA ASN A 161 -8.44 -4.29 13.38
C ASN A 161 -9.00 -2.85 13.37
N THR A 162 -8.30 -1.90 13.97
CA THR A 162 -8.67 -0.48 13.93
C THR A 162 -8.77 0.03 12.51
N ILE A 163 -9.87 0.73 12.21
CA ILE A 163 -10.08 1.36 10.90
C ILE A 163 -9.55 2.80 10.98
N VAL A 164 -8.56 3.12 10.17
CA VAL A 164 -8.02 4.48 10.05
C VAL A 164 -8.61 5.13 8.80
N CYS A 165 -9.32 6.24 9.00
CA CYS A 165 -9.90 7.04 7.94
C CYS A 165 -9.12 8.36 7.86
N ASN A 166 -8.46 8.64 6.73
CA ASN A 166 -7.74 9.90 6.59
C ASN A 166 -8.24 10.71 5.39
N GLY A 167 -8.19 12.00 5.54
CA GLY A 167 -8.38 12.93 4.45
C GLY A 167 -7.09 13.22 3.67
N ALA A 168 -7.04 14.36 2.99
CA ALA A 168 -5.90 14.75 2.17
C ALA A 168 -5.14 15.92 2.82
N GLY A 169 -3.84 15.70 3.03
CA GLY A 169 -2.92 16.69 3.58
C GLY A 169 -1.62 16.04 4.02
N ASN A 170 -0.61 16.85 4.31
CA ASN A 170 0.72 16.38 4.73
C ASN A 170 0.68 15.54 6.01
N PHE A 171 -0.30 15.76 6.90
CA PHE A 171 -0.50 14.99 8.12
C PHE A 171 -0.67 13.49 7.84
N SER A 172 -1.25 13.11 6.71
CA SER A 172 -1.47 11.70 6.35
C SER A 172 -0.16 10.92 6.16
N GLY A 173 0.93 11.61 5.81
CA GLY A 173 2.25 10.99 5.62
C GLY A 173 2.78 10.29 6.87
N TRP A 174 2.50 10.83 8.07
CA TRP A 174 2.89 10.16 9.32
C TRP A 174 2.15 8.85 9.53
N TRP A 175 0.84 8.83 9.23
CA TRP A 175 0.04 7.62 9.31
C TRP A 175 0.46 6.60 8.27
N HIS A 176 0.69 7.00 7.03
CA HIS A 176 1.16 6.10 5.97
C HIS A 176 2.53 5.49 6.29
N ARG A 177 3.37 6.19 7.05
CA ARG A 177 4.71 5.71 7.40
C ARG A 177 4.72 4.88 8.69
N TYR A 178 4.02 5.33 9.74
CA TYR A 178 4.20 4.80 11.10
C TYR A 178 3.06 3.92 11.58
N TRP A 179 1.87 3.98 10.95
CA TRP A 179 0.78 3.07 11.25
C TRP A 179 0.98 1.74 10.54
N ARG A 180 0.57 0.63 11.18
CA ARG A 180 0.56 -0.71 10.60
C ARG A 180 -0.86 -1.14 10.33
N TYR A 181 -1.20 -1.25 9.06
CA TYR A 181 -2.54 -1.66 8.64
C TYR A 181 -2.68 -3.18 8.72
N GLY A 182 -3.79 -3.63 9.33
CA GLY A 182 -4.21 -5.02 9.30
C GLY A 182 -4.86 -5.40 7.95
N PRO A 183 -5.55 -6.55 7.90
CA PRO A 183 -6.30 -6.95 6.71
C PRO A 183 -7.47 -5.98 6.44
N MET A 184 -7.77 -5.79 5.16
CA MET A 184 -8.86 -4.93 4.66
C MET A 184 -10.23 -5.30 5.30
N PRO A 185 -11.09 -4.33 5.65
CA PRO A 185 -10.85 -2.89 5.57
C PRO A 185 -10.26 -2.33 6.88
N THR A 186 -9.06 -1.79 6.83
CA THR A 186 -8.45 -1.06 7.94
C THR A 186 -7.93 0.32 7.51
N GLN A 187 -7.95 0.62 6.21
CA GLN A 187 -7.64 1.94 5.66
C GLN A 187 -8.77 2.45 4.79
N LEU A 188 -9.28 3.65 5.08
CA LEU A 188 -10.18 4.41 4.21
C LEU A 188 -9.53 5.76 3.91
N ALA A 189 -9.12 5.95 2.66
CA ALA A 189 -8.39 7.15 2.24
C ALA A 189 -8.72 7.52 0.79
N PRO A 190 -8.80 8.82 0.46
CA PRO A 190 -9.16 9.26 -0.89
C PRO A 190 -7.97 9.06 -1.85
N THR A 191 -8.06 8.10 -2.74
CA THR A 191 -7.00 7.82 -3.74
C THR A 191 -6.82 8.97 -4.75
N SER A 192 -7.85 9.82 -4.91
CA SER A 192 -7.80 11.07 -5.70
C SER A 192 -7.10 12.23 -4.97
N GLY A 193 -6.79 12.10 -3.67
CA GLY A 193 -6.23 13.20 -2.87
C GLY A 193 -7.24 14.28 -2.48
N THR A 194 -8.54 13.98 -2.52
CA THR A 194 -9.61 14.93 -2.17
C THR A 194 -9.67 15.19 -0.68
N MET A 195 -9.73 16.46 -0.28
CA MET A 195 -10.06 16.88 1.08
C MET A 195 -11.53 16.60 1.41
N GLY A 196 -11.89 16.57 2.71
CA GLY A 196 -13.26 16.33 3.17
C GLY A 196 -13.71 14.88 3.17
N TYR A 197 -12.85 13.93 2.79
CA TYR A 197 -13.18 12.50 2.73
C TYR A 197 -13.12 11.81 4.11
N GLY A 198 -12.14 12.16 4.93
CA GLY A 198 -11.79 11.41 6.15
C GLY A 198 -12.92 11.32 7.15
N LEU A 199 -13.60 12.44 7.43
CA LEU A 199 -14.68 12.51 8.43
C LEU A 199 -15.92 11.69 8.02
N PRO A 200 -16.53 11.88 6.83
CA PRO A 200 -17.68 11.07 6.42
C PRO A 200 -17.34 9.57 6.30
N ALA A 201 -16.14 9.24 5.86
CA ALA A 201 -15.68 7.85 5.83
C ALA A 201 -15.59 7.25 7.23
N ALA A 202 -15.10 8.00 8.21
CA ALA A 202 -15.02 7.55 9.60
C ALA A 202 -16.41 7.36 10.21
N VAL A 203 -17.35 8.28 9.96
CA VAL A 203 -18.74 8.14 10.39
C VAL A 203 -19.38 6.88 9.79
N ALA A 204 -19.23 6.67 8.48
CA ALA A 204 -19.76 5.49 7.81
C ALA A 204 -19.14 4.19 8.35
N ALA A 205 -17.84 4.17 8.58
CA ALA A 205 -17.13 3.03 9.17
C ALA A 205 -17.63 2.73 10.59
N ALA A 206 -17.80 3.75 11.44
CA ALA A 206 -18.30 3.60 12.81
C ALA A 206 -19.75 3.08 12.86
N ILE A 207 -20.58 3.46 11.91
CA ILE A 207 -21.96 2.92 11.78
C ILE A 207 -21.93 1.46 11.33
N ARG A 208 -21.05 1.12 10.39
CA ARG A 208 -20.99 -0.22 9.77
C ARG A 208 -20.29 -1.26 10.64
N PHE A 209 -19.25 -0.85 11.39
CA PHE A 209 -18.37 -1.72 12.18
C PHE A 209 -18.38 -1.29 13.65
N ARG A 210 -19.49 -1.57 14.33
CA ARG A 210 -19.74 -1.08 15.71
C ARG A 210 -18.81 -1.69 16.78
N ASP A 211 -18.21 -2.82 16.47
CA ASP A 211 -17.30 -3.60 17.33
C ASP A 211 -15.82 -3.27 17.10
N ARG A 212 -15.53 -2.35 16.18
CA ARG A 212 -14.16 -1.97 15.82
C ARG A 212 -13.89 -0.51 16.13
N PRO A 213 -12.71 -0.17 16.67
CA PRO A 213 -12.29 1.22 16.77
C PRO A 213 -12.16 1.88 15.38
N VAL A 214 -12.60 3.12 15.29
CA VAL A 214 -12.46 3.95 14.09
C VAL A 214 -11.71 5.23 14.48
N VAL A 215 -10.63 5.51 13.77
CA VAL A 215 -9.83 6.73 13.96
C VAL A 215 -9.97 7.61 12.73
N CYS A 216 -10.43 8.84 12.92
CA CYS A 216 -10.44 9.87 11.88
C CYS A 216 -9.18 10.73 12.01
N VAL A 217 -8.45 10.86 10.91
CA VAL A 217 -7.26 11.70 10.81
C VAL A 217 -7.51 12.80 9.78
N ALA A 218 -7.64 14.03 10.26
CA ALA A 218 -7.96 15.18 9.43
C ALA A 218 -7.16 16.40 9.87
N GLY A 219 -6.78 17.25 8.94
CA GLY A 219 -6.33 18.61 9.20
C GLY A 219 -7.55 19.52 9.41
N ASP A 220 -7.32 20.72 9.91
CA ASP A 220 -8.38 21.72 10.15
C ASP A 220 -9.17 22.05 8.87
N GLY A 221 -8.48 22.34 7.78
CA GLY A 221 -9.12 22.60 6.48
C GLY A 221 -9.81 21.39 5.89
N ASP A 222 -9.24 20.20 6.04
CA ASP A 222 -9.83 18.94 5.58
C ASP A 222 -11.10 18.57 6.37
N PHE A 223 -11.10 18.87 7.67
CA PHE A 223 -12.24 18.62 8.55
C PHE A 223 -13.44 19.53 8.25
N LEU A 224 -13.16 20.76 7.80
CA LEU A 224 -14.19 21.78 7.52
C LEU A 224 -14.80 21.67 6.11
N MET A 225 -14.30 20.80 5.28
CA MET A 225 -14.86 20.54 3.95
C MET A 225 -15.97 19.48 3.96
#